data_67ab9170e233064204d02ebaef9d9727
#
_entry.id   67ab9170e233064204d02ebaef9d9727
#
_cell.length_a   1.000
_cell.length_b   1.000
_cell.length_c   1.000
_cell.angle_alpha   90.00
_cell.angle_beta   90.00
_cell.angle_gamma   90.00
#
_symmetry.space_group_name_H-M   'P 1'
#
loop_
_entity.id
_entity.type
_entity.pdbx_description
1 polymer ?
#
loop_
_entity_poly.entity_id
_entity_poly.type
_entity_poly.pdbx_seq_one_letter_code
_entity_poly.pdbx_strand_id
1 'polypeptide(L)'
;MTTTEHEEPSREYTIDEISSLSRVPSRTIRFYQSRGAMMAPAIRGRVAYYGSKHVQRLELIAQLQDRGLSIDAIRDLLTSIDKGETDLAEWLGVEQELQASWANDHPRTVTESELYERAGTRRPGHSADLQRARLLERRGEVLFLISPALLAVAMKLEAAGVDLDTALEGADIVRKHMARTAADLVGLFMKRAHEGAIEATDAASIFQALRPTGIEAVRVIFGREMERALRKLLGSGKMATLPSKVRKAKKKPR
;
A
#
# COMPACT_ATOMS: atom_id res chain seq x y z
N MET A 1 29.71 -32.73 -33.91
CA MET A 1 30.52 -31.77 -33.19
C MET A 1 29.79 -31.42 -31.93
N THR A 2 30.12 -32.11 -30.86
CA THR A 2 29.50 -31.99 -29.53
C THR A 2 30.18 -30.83 -28.81
N THR A 3 29.46 -29.74 -28.60
CA THR A 3 29.96 -28.60 -27.82
C THR A 3 29.88 -29.00 -26.36
N THR A 4 30.99 -29.34 -25.77
CA THR A 4 31.16 -29.57 -24.33
C THR A 4 31.06 -28.19 -23.66
N GLU A 5 29.94 -27.91 -22.98
CA GLU A 5 29.84 -26.79 -22.07
C GLU A 5 30.86 -27.02 -20.93
N HIS A 6 31.88 -26.21 -20.88
CA HIS A 6 32.79 -26.11 -19.76
C HIS A 6 31.98 -25.52 -18.57
N GLU A 7 31.49 -26.39 -17.69
CA GLU A 7 31.13 -25.99 -16.35
C GLU A 7 32.39 -25.44 -15.66
N GLU A 8 32.47 -24.12 -15.48
CA GLU A 8 33.45 -23.53 -14.56
C GLU A 8 33.28 -24.18 -13.18
N PRO A 9 34.38 -24.53 -12.46
CA PRO A 9 34.29 -25.12 -11.14
C PRO A 9 33.52 -24.18 -10.22
N SER A 10 32.31 -24.58 -9.84
CA SER A 10 31.43 -23.77 -8.99
C SER A 10 32.15 -23.50 -7.69
N ARG A 11 32.51 -22.24 -7.47
CA ARG A 11 33.20 -21.79 -6.25
C ARG A 11 32.33 -22.14 -5.03
N GLU A 12 32.91 -22.91 -4.13
CA GLU A 12 32.25 -23.34 -2.89
C GLU A 12 32.72 -22.48 -1.71
N TYR A 13 31.81 -22.15 -0.84
CA TYR A 13 32.01 -21.28 0.31
C TYR A 13 31.64 -22.00 1.60
N THR A 14 32.37 -21.79 2.65
CA THR A 14 31.94 -22.13 4.01
C THR A 14 30.86 -21.16 4.50
N ILE A 15 30.23 -21.45 5.63
CA ILE A 15 29.17 -20.58 6.20
C ILE A 15 29.68 -19.17 6.49
N ASP A 16 30.92 -19.02 6.89
CA ASP A 16 31.52 -17.72 7.24
C ASP A 16 31.93 -16.94 5.97
N GLU A 17 32.40 -17.64 4.94
CA GLU A 17 32.72 -17.03 3.65
C GLU A 17 31.47 -16.53 2.94
N ILE A 18 30.39 -17.35 2.87
CA ILE A 18 29.12 -16.91 2.25
C ILE A 18 28.47 -15.79 3.07
N SER A 19 28.58 -15.81 4.39
CA SER A 19 28.10 -14.74 5.27
C SER A 19 28.82 -13.42 4.96
N SER A 20 30.13 -13.47 4.79
CA SER A 20 30.94 -12.30 4.45
C SER A 20 30.60 -11.77 3.04
N LEU A 21 30.43 -12.68 2.07
CA LEU A 21 30.14 -12.34 0.68
C LEU A 21 28.74 -11.73 0.51
N SER A 22 27.73 -12.35 1.10
CA SER A 22 26.32 -11.91 1.00
C SER A 22 25.96 -10.80 1.98
N ARG A 23 26.81 -10.48 2.94
CA ARG A 23 26.53 -9.59 4.08
C ARG A 23 25.34 -10.04 4.95
N VAL A 24 24.98 -11.32 4.86
CA VAL A 24 23.93 -11.91 5.69
C VAL A 24 24.57 -12.71 6.82
N PRO A 25 24.29 -12.41 8.09
CA PRO A 25 24.88 -13.14 9.21
C PRO A 25 24.66 -14.66 9.14
N SER A 26 25.67 -15.46 9.48
CA SER A 26 25.61 -16.93 9.46
C SER A 26 24.38 -17.49 10.19
N ARG A 27 23.97 -16.84 11.31
CA ARG A 27 22.76 -17.18 12.05
C ARG A 27 21.50 -16.98 11.20
N THR A 28 21.45 -15.91 10.42
CA THR A 28 20.31 -15.59 9.54
C THR A 28 20.24 -16.57 8.38
N ILE A 29 21.38 -16.97 7.79
CA ILE A 29 21.44 -17.99 6.75
C ILE A 29 20.86 -19.31 7.27
N ARG A 30 21.26 -19.74 8.47
CA ARG A 30 20.72 -20.95 9.12
C ARG A 30 19.21 -20.83 9.41
N PHE A 31 18.76 -19.64 9.78
CA PHE A 31 17.33 -19.37 9.96
C PHE A 31 16.57 -19.52 8.65
N TYR A 32 17.07 -18.98 7.53
CA TYR A 32 16.43 -19.16 6.22
C TYR A 32 16.38 -20.64 5.79
N GLN A 33 17.43 -21.40 6.10
CA GLN A 33 17.42 -22.86 5.87
C GLN A 33 16.37 -23.57 6.72
N SER A 34 16.29 -23.26 8.01
CA SER A 34 15.29 -23.85 8.92
C SER A 34 13.86 -23.52 8.53
N ARG A 35 13.65 -22.37 7.85
CA ARG A 35 12.35 -21.98 7.31
C ARG A 35 12.07 -22.51 5.90
N GLY A 36 13.03 -23.18 5.27
CA GLY A 36 12.89 -23.72 3.91
C GLY A 36 12.97 -22.67 2.79
N ALA A 37 13.35 -21.43 3.11
CA ALA A 37 13.55 -20.39 2.09
C ALA A 37 14.90 -20.51 1.38
N MET A 38 15.82 -21.28 1.94
CA MET A 38 17.18 -21.52 1.45
C MET A 38 17.41 -23.00 1.29
N MET A 39 18.04 -23.42 0.18
CA MET A 39 18.40 -24.82 -0.02
C MET A 39 19.45 -25.30 0.97
N ALA A 40 19.53 -26.63 1.16
CA ALA A 40 20.53 -27.26 2.00
C ALA A 40 21.92 -27.17 1.35
N PRO A 41 22.98 -26.91 2.14
CA PRO A 41 24.36 -26.96 1.65
C PRO A 41 24.84 -28.39 1.40
N ALA A 42 25.88 -28.54 0.60
CA ALA A 42 26.60 -29.81 0.49
C ALA A 42 27.41 -30.04 1.76
N ILE A 43 27.25 -31.22 2.38
CA ILE A 43 27.99 -31.55 3.61
C ILE A 43 29.14 -32.50 3.26
N ARG A 44 30.37 -32.12 3.64
CA ARG A 44 31.55 -32.97 3.52
C ARG A 44 32.23 -33.08 4.90
N GLY A 45 32.16 -34.26 5.47
CA GLY A 45 32.60 -34.48 6.84
C GLY A 45 31.75 -33.68 7.84
N ARG A 46 32.36 -32.69 8.51
CA ARG A 46 31.65 -31.80 9.45
C ARG A 46 31.45 -30.37 8.92
N VAL A 47 31.79 -30.14 7.66
CA VAL A 47 31.75 -28.80 7.04
C VAL A 47 30.63 -28.73 6.02
N ALA A 48 29.85 -27.64 6.09
CA ALA A 48 28.83 -27.29 5.14
C ALA A 48 29.39 -26.36 4.05
N TYR A 49 29.16 -26.69 2.78
CA TYR A 49 29.63 -25.94 1.63
C TYR A 49 28.46 -25.39 0.82
N TYR A 50 28.57 -24.14 0.44
CA TYR A 50 27.57 -23.36 -0.26
C TYR A 50 28.11 -22.96 -1.63
N GLY A 51 27.37 -23.20 -2.70
CA GLY A 51 27.75 -22.82 -4.07
C GLY A 51 27.14 -21.47 -4.50
N SER A 52 27.41 -21.08 -5.76
CA SER A 52 26.91 -19.86 -6.39
C SER A 52 25.37 -19.70 -6.30
N LYS A 53 24.63 -20.80 -6.47
CA LYS A 53 23.16 -20.82 -6.32
C LYS A 53 22.70 -20.37 -4.94
N HIS A 54 23.45 -20.64 -3.89
CA HIS A 54 23.15 -20.17 -2.54
C HIS A 54 23.35 -18.65 -2.41
N VAL A 55 24.38 -18.09 -3.05
CA VAL A 55 24.62 -16.64 -3.08
C VAL A 55 23.47 -15.93 -3.78
N GLN A 56 23.11 -16.39 -4.97
CA GLN A 56 21.97 -15.84 -5.73
C GLN A 56 20.65 -15.91 -4.95
N ARG A 57 20.42 -17.02 -4.23
CA ARG A 57 19.24 -17.20 -3.38
C ARG A 57 19.20 -16.21 -2.22
N LEU A 58 20.36 -15.93 -1.58
CA LEU A 58 20.44 -14.94 -0.50
C LEU A 58 20.17 -13.53 -1.03
N GLU A 59 20.71 -13.17 -2.19
CA GLU A 59 20.44 -11.88 -2.84
C GLU A 59 18.95 -11.73 -3.17
N LEU A 60 18.31 -12.77 -3.70
CA LEU A 60 16.89 -12.76 -4.01
C LEU A 60 16.03 -12.64 -2.74
N ILE A 61 16.37 -13.37 -1.67
CA ILE A 61 15.66 -13.24 -0.39
C ILE A 61 15.76 -11.81 0.14
N ALA A 62 16.95 -11.18 0.08
CA ALA A 62 17.14 -9.81 0.52
C ALA A 62 16.26 -8.83 -0.29
N GLN A 63 16.26 -8.95 -1.62
CA GLN A 63 15.42 -8.12 -2.50
C GLN A 63 13.91 -8.26 -2.20
N LEU A 64 13.45 -9.49 -1.93
CA LEU A 64 12.04 -9.75 -1.61
C LEU A 64 11.67 -9.23 -0.22
N GLN A 65 12.58 -9.29 0.76
CA GLN A 65 12.40 -8.70 2.08
C GLN A 65 12.34 -7.17 2.02
N ASP A 66 13.20 -6.54 1.23
CA ASP A 66 13.19 -5.08 1.02
C ASP A 66 11.85 -4.60 0.41
N ARG A 67 11.14 -5.48 -0.30
CA ARG A 67 9.78 -5.27 -0.82
C ARG A 67 8.68 -5.58 0.19
N GLY A 68 9.04 -5.97 1.41
CA GLY A 68 8.13 -6.19 2.52
C GLY A 68 7.54 -7.61 2.62
N LEU A 69 8.04 -8.59 1.84
CA LEU A 69 7.59 -9.96 1.97
C LEU A 69 8.09 -10.59 3.28
N SER A 70 7.23 -11.33 3.95
CA SER A 70 7.64 -12.17 5.07
C SER A 70 8.45 -13.38 4.59
N ILE A 71 9.30 -13.94 5.47
CA ILE A 71 10.13 -15.10 5.09
C ILE A 71 9.29 -16.33 4.68
N ASP A 72 8.10 -16.49 5.25
CA ASP A 72 7.18 -17.57 4.87
C ASP A 72 6.60 -17.35 3.46
N ALA A 73 6.22 -16.11 3.11
CA ALA A 73 5.78 -15.75 1.77
C ALA A 73 6.91 -15.92 0.74
N ILE A 74 8.14 -15.55 1.10
CA ILE A 74 9.33 -15.77 0.27
C ILE A 74 9.57 -17.25 0.04
N ARG A 75 9.48 -18.09 1.08
CA ARG A 75 9.61 -19.53 0.94
C ARG A 75 8.59 -20.10 -0.05
N ASP A 76 7.32 -19.72 0.08
CA ASP A 76 6.24 -20.24 -0.76
C ASP A 76 6.44 -19.82 -2.23
N LEU A 77 6.81 -18.55 -2.47
CA LEU A 77 7.15 -18.05 -3.81
C LEU A 77 8.35 -18.79 -4.41
N LEU A 78 9.45 -18.92 -3.66
CA LEU A 78 10.67 -19.58 -4.14
C LEU A 78 10.43 -21.08 -4.40
N THR A 79 9.56 -21.71 -3.61
CA THR A 79 9.16 -23.11 -3.83
C THR A 79 8.37 -23.26 -5.13
N SER A 80 7.46 -22.32 -5.43
CA SER A 80 6.69 -22.30 -6.68
C SER A 80 7.59 -22.05 -7.91
N ILE A 81 8.57 -21.14 -7.77
CA ILE A 81 9.57 -20.89 -8.82
C ILE A 81 10.45 -22.12 -9.05
N ASP A 82 10.94 -22.76 -7.99
CA ASP A 82 11.80 -23.94 -8.08
C ASP A 82 11.08 -25.14 -8.72
N LYS A 83 9.75 -25.20 -8.63
CA LYS A 83 8.90 -26.18 -9.31
C LYS A 83 8.54 -25.79 -10.75
N GLY A 84 8.85 -24.58 -11.18
CA GLY A 84 8.46 -24.07 -12.49
C GLY A 84 6.97 -23.70 -12.61
N GLU A 85 6.27 -23.55 -11.47
CA GLU A 85 4.85 -23.16 -11.41
C GLU A 85 4.67 -21.65 -11.54
N THR A 86 5.73 -20.86 -11.28
CA THR A 86 5.73 -19.40 -11.31
C THR A 86 7.02 -18.89 -11.94
N ASP A 87 6.91 -17.97 -12.87
CA ASP A 87 8.06 -17.22 -13.40
C ASP A 87 8.34 -16.00 -12.51
N LEU A 88 9.61 -15.79 -12.14
CA LEU A 88 9.99 -14.68 -11.26
C LEU A 88 9.75 -13.31 -11.93
N ALA A 89 10.03 -13.17 -13.22
CA ALA A 89 9.86 -11.89 -13.91
C ALA A 89 8.38 -11.54 -14.04
N GLU A 90 7.53 -12.53 -14.31
CA GLU A 90 6.08 -12.38 -14.33
C GLU A 90 5.55 -11.99 -12.94
N TRP A 91 5.99 -12.67 -11.89
CA TRP A 91 5.60 -12.32 -10.51
C TRP A 91 6.02 -10.89 -10.13
N LEU A 92 7.24 -10.45 -10.51
CA LEU A 92 7.70 -9.09 -10.27
C LEU A 92 6.87 -8.05 -11.03
N GLY A 93 6.38 -8.37 -12.23
CA GLY A 93 5.46 -7.53 -12.99
C GLY A 93 4.13 -7.34 -12.27
N VAL A 94 3.53 -8.42 -11.76
CA VAL A 94 2.31 -8.35 -10.96
C VAL A 94 2.52 -7.57 -9.67
N GLU A 95 3.63 -7.80 -8.97
CA GLU A 95 3.97 -7.10 -7.72
C GLU A 95 4.09 -5.60 -7.93
N GLN A 96 4.74 -5.16 -9.01
CA GLN A 96 4.88 -3.75 -9.37
C GLN A 96 3.50 -3.09 -9.59
N GLU A 97 2.57 -3.76 -10.27
CA GLU A 97 1.21 -3.27 -10.46
C GLU A 97 0.42 -3.21 -9.15
N LEU A 98 0.62 -4.17 -8.25
CA LEU A 98 -0.02 -4.16 -6.93
C LEU A 98 0.48 -3.00 -6.05
N GLN A 99 1.76 -2.63 -6.15
CA GLN A 99 2.35 -1.52 -5.42
C GLN A 99 2.03 -0.15 -6.02
N ALA A 100 1.58 -0.08 -7.27
CA ALA A 100 1.27 1.18 -7.93
C ALA A 100 0.11 1.91 -7.23
N SER A 101 0.24 3.23 -7.09
CA SER A 101 -0.73 4.05 -6.36
C SER A 101 -2.10 4.07 -7.04
N TRP A 102 -3.13 3.74 -6.26
CA TRP A 102 -4.53 3.86 -6.69
C TRP A 102 -5.06 5.29 -6.56
N ALA A 103 -4.59 6.02 -5.55
CA ALA A 103 -5.11 7.36 -5.25
C ALA A 103 -4.36 8.48 -5.98
N ASN A 104 -3.17 8.19 -6.49
CA ASN A 104 -2.23 9.17 -7.04
C ASN A 104 -2.01 10.37 -6.10
N ASP A 105 -2.02 10.09 -4.80
CA ASP A 105 -1.93 11.06 -3.71
C ASP A 105 -0.77 10.65 -2.80
N HIS A 106 0.35 11.35 -2.96
CA HIS A 106 1.59 11.01 -2.29
C HIS A 106 1.90 12.01 -1.16
N PRO A 107 2.30 11.51 0.01
CA PRO A 107 2.76 12.36 1.08
C PRO A 107 3.92 13.25 0.63
N ARG A 108 3.97 14.48 1.16
CA ARG A 108 5.06 15.42 0.87
C ARG A 108 5.43 16.26 2.06
N THR A 109 6.69 16.68 2.08
CA THR A 109 7.18 17.70 2.98
C THR A 109 6.68 19.06 2.55
N VAL A 110 6.24 19.88 3.49
CA VAL A 110 5.81 21.27 3.26
C VAL A 110 6.37 22.18 4.34
N THR A 111 6.59 23.43 3.99
CA THR A 111 6.84 24.51 4.94
C THR A 111 5.52 25.01 5.55
N GLU A 112 5.59 25.75 6.66
CA GLU A 112 4.39 26.41 7.22
C GLU A 112 3.75 27.38 6.22
N SER A 113 4.56 28.10 5.45
CA SER A 113 4.07 29.04 4.44
C SER A 113 3.26 28.33 3.35
N GLU A 114 3.82 27.25 2.79
CA GLU A 114 3.14 26.43 1.78
C GLU A 114 1.87 25.76 2.31
N LEU A 115 1.88 25.34 3.59
CA LEU A 115 0.68 24.81 4.24
C LEU A 115 -0.43 25.84 4.29
N TYR A 116 -0.14 27.07 4.73
CA TYR A 116 -1.12 28.15 4.81
C TYR A 116 -1.63 28.60 3.43
N GLU A 117 -0.78 28.64 2.43
CA GLU A 117 -1.19 28.94 1.05
C GLU A 117 -2.19 27.88 0.53
N ARG A 118 -1.90 26.61 0.76
CA ARG A 118 -2.78 25.51 0.35
C ARG A 118 -4.07 25.46 1.14
N ALA A 119 -4.00 25.76 2.43
CA ALA A 119 -5.16 25.82 3.32
C ALA A 119 -6.03 27.08 3.09
N GLY A 120 -5.49 28.10 2.41
CA GLY A 120 -6.18 29.37 2.20
C GLY A 120 -6.47 30.16 3.49
N THR A 121 -5.87 29.76 4.61
CA THR A 121 -6.10 30.37 5.93
C THR A 121 -4.87 30.31 6.81
N ARG A 122 -4.67 31.36 7.62
CA ARG A 122 -3.65 31.44 8.67
C ARG A 122 -4.28 31.48 10.06
N ARG A 123 -5.45 30.87 10.24
CA ARG A 123 -6.11 30.93 11.54
C ARG A 123 -5.26 30.23 12.62
N PRO A 124 -5.15 30.83 13.84
CA PRO A 124 -4.46 30.17 14.94
C PRO A 124 -5.03 28.77 15.23
N GLY A 125 -4.15 27.79 15.50
CA GLY A 125 -4.56 26.41 15.79
C GLY A 125 -4.83 25.54 14.57
N HIS A 126 -4.86 26.10 13.35
CA HIS A 126 -5.18 25.32 12.13
C HIS A 126 -4.22 24.13 11.92
N SER A 127 -2.92 24.33 12.13
CA SER A 127 -1.94 23.24 12.05
C SER A 127 -2.20 22.14 13.08
N ALA A 128 -2.60 22.50 14.32
CA ALA A 128 -2.97 21.52 15.35
C ALA A 128 -4.24 20.75 14.97
N ASP A 129 -5.22 21.42 14.37
CA ASP A 129 -6.44 20.80 13.87
C ASP A 129 -6.11 19.77 12.76
N LEU A 130 -5.24 20.13 11.82
CA LEU A 130 -4.80 19.22 10.76
C LEU A 130 -3.99 18.05 11.29
N GLN A 131 -3.22 18.23 12.37
CA GLN A 131 -2.52 17.12 13.04
C GLN A 131 -3.52 16.16 13.72
N ARG A 132 -4.54 16.68 14.43
CA ARG A 132 -5.64 15.86 14.98
C ARG A 132 -6.38 15.09 13.87
N ALA A 133 -6.56 15.74 12.73
CA ALA A 133 -7.15 15.17 11.53
C ALA A 133 -6.29 14.09 10.85
N ARG A 134 -5.08 13.86 11.31
CA ARG A 134 -4.09 12.98 10.65
C ARG A 134 -3.84 13.34 9.18
N LEU A 135 -3.99 14.60 8.82
CA LEU A 135 -3.65 15.14 7.50
C LEU A 135 -2.24 15.72 7.50
N LEU A 136 -1.72 16.08 8.67
CA LEU A 136 -0.42 16.67 8.88
C LEU A 136 0.32 15.97 10.02
N GLU A 137 1.61 15.72 9.85
CA GLU A 137 2.50 15.22 10.89
C GLU A 137 3.69 16.18 11.04
N ARG A 138 4.08 16.49 12.29
CA ARG A 138 5.30 17.27 12.55
C ARG A 138 6.42 16.31 12.96
N ARG A 139 7.53 16.37 12.24
CA ARG A 139 8.75 15.62 12.54
C ARG A 139 9.90 16.60 12.72
N GLY A 140 10.14 17.05 13.96
CA GLY A 140 11.06 18.14 14.27
C GLY A 140 10.60 19.46 13.64
N GLU A 141 11.46 20.07 12.84
CA GLU A 141 11.18 21.32 12.11
C GLU A 141 10.40 21.10 10.80
N VAL A 142 10.17 19.85 10.40
CA VAL A 142 9.57 19.51 9.13
C VAL A 142 8.10 19.16 9.31
N LEU A 143 7.24 19.75 8.46
CA LEU A 143 5.83 19.40 8.33
C LEU A 143 5.66 18.39 7.19
N PHE A 144 5.02 17.28 7.51
CA PHE A 144 4.76 16.20 6.57
C PHE A 144 3.26 16.11 6.30
N LEU A 145 2.86 16.53 5.10
CA LEU A 145 1.48 16.47 4.65
C LEU A 145 1.19 15.07 4.12
N ILE A 146 0.34 14.33 4.84
CA ILE A 146 0.08 12.90 4.59
C ILE A 146 -0.72 12.72 3.30
N SER A 147 -1.74 13.56 3.09
CA SER A 147 -2.60 13.51 1.91
C SER A 147 -2.94 14.92 1.42
N PRO A 148 -2.23 15.42 0.42
CA PRO A 148 -2.55 16.70 -0.21
C PRO A 148 -3.96 16.77 -0.79
N ALA A 149 -4.45 15.65 -1.36
CA ALA A 149 -5.79 15.59 -1.94
C ALA A 149 -6.88 15.69 -0.88
N LEU A 150 -6.74 14.98 0.25
CA LEU A 150 -7.73 15.07 1.35
C LEU A 150 -7.69 16.44 2.04
N LEU A 151 -6.52 17.07 2.16
CA LEU A 151 -6.44 18.45 2.62
C LEU A 151 -7.26 19.38 1.71
N ALA A 152 -7.09 19.27 0.39
CA ALA A 152 -7.85 20.10 -0.55
C ALA A 152 -9.37 19.85 -0.45
N VAL A 153 -9.80 18.63 -0.21
CA VAL A 153 -11.22 18.29 0.05
C VAL A 153 -11.71 18.94 1.34
N ALA A 154 -10.94 18.81 2.44
CA ALA A 154 -11.30 19.41 3.73
C ALA A 154 -11.44 20.96 3.61
N MET A 155 -10.53 21.61 2.89
CA MET A 155 -10.60 23.06 2.66
C MET A 155 -11.81 23.48 1.83
N LYS A 156 -12.20 22.68 0.83
CA LYS A 156 -13.42 22.95 0.05
C LYS A 156 -14.68 22.82 0.90
N LEU A 157 -14.73 21.85 1.81
CA LEU A 157 -15.83 21.66 2.75
C LEU A 157 -15.92 22.82 3.75
N GLU A 158 -14.78 23.25 4.30
CA GLU A 158 -14.71 24.41 5.21
C GLU A 158 -15.18 25.70 4.51
N ALA A 159 -14.76 25.93 3.27
CA ALA A 159 -15.23 27.04 2.45
C ALA A 159 -16.73 27.00 2.17
N ALA A 160 -17.33 25.82 2.09
CA ALA A 160 -18.77 25.60 1.96
C ALA A 160 -19.51 25.73 3.30
N GLY A 161 -18.80 25.96 4.44
CA GLY A 161 -19.39 26.14 5.75
C GLY A 161 -19.54 24.87 6.57
N VAL A 162 -18.93 23.77 6.15
CA VAL A 162 -18.80 22.53 6.93
C VAL A 162 -17.56 22.67 7.81
N ASP A 163 -17.71 22.59 9.14
CA ASP A 163 -16.57 22.62 10.04
C ASP A 163 -15.68 21.37 9.87
N LEU A 164 -14.42 21.51 10.27
CA LEU A 164 -13.41 20.45 10.08
C LEU A 164 -13.78 19.16 10.82
N ASP A 165 -14.34 19.25 12.01
CA ASP A 165 -14.70 18.07 12.81
C ASP A 165 -15.80 17.27 12.10
N THR A 166 -16.83 17.93 11.59
CA THR A 166 -17.89 17.29 10.75
C THR A 166 -17.31 16.69 9.48
N ALA A 167 -16.37 17.37 8.82
CA ALA A 167 -15.71 16.84 7.62
C ALA A 167 -14.89 15.57 7.93
N LEU A 168 -14.22 15.53 9.09
CA LEU A 168 -13.45 14.37 9.56
C LEU A 168 -14.34 13.20 9.92
N GLU A 169 -15.43 13.43 10.65
CA GLU A 169 -16.40 12.36 10.94
C GLU A 169 -16.95 11.74 9.65
N GLY A 170 -17.27 12.57 8.65
CA GLY A 170 -17.69 12.11 7.34
C GLY A 170 -16.61 11.29 6.62
N ALA A 171 -15.36 11.77 6.68
CA ALA A 171 -14.22 11.05 6.09
C ALA A 171 -13.97 9.70 6.77
N ASP A 172 -14.15 9.61 8.10
CA ASP A 172 -13.98 8.37 8.85
C ASP A 172 -15.06 7.33 8.50
N ILE A 173 -16.31 7.78 8.29
CA ILE A 173 -17.38 6.92 7.79
C ILE A 173 -16.99 6.33 6.42
N VAL A 174 -16.57 7.18 5.49
CA VAL A 174 -16.17 6.75 4.14
C VAL A 174 -14.97 5.80 4.23
N ARG A 175 -13.93 6.16 4.98
CA ARG A 175 -12.71 5.33 5.15
C ARG A 175 -13.04 3.94 5.67
N LYS A 176 -13.85 3.85 6.73
CA LYS A 176 -14.25 2.56 7.33
C LYS A 176 -14.93 1.64 6.32
N HIS A 177 -15.88 2.17 5.56
CA HIS A 177 -16.62 1.37 4.58
C HIS A 177 -15.77 1.03 3.35
N MET A 178 -14.96 1.98 2.87
CA MET A 178 -14.05 1.74 1.74
C MET A 178 -12.96 0.73 2.08
N ALA A 179 -12.40 0.75 3.29
CA ALA A 179 -11.41 -0.23 3.71
C ALA A 179 -11.98 -1.66 3.66
N ARG A 180 -13.23 -1.84 4.13
CA ARG A 180 -13.92 -3.13 4.04
C ARG A 180 -14.20 -3.52 2.59
N THR A 181 -14.74 -2.60 1.80
CA THR A 181 -15.03 -2.85 0.37
C THR A 181 -13.77 -3.25 -0.39
N ALA A 182 -12.65 -2.57 -0.15
CA ALA A 182 -11.36 -2.91 -0.76
C ALA A 182 -10.91 -4.32 -0.37
N ALA A 183 -10.99 -4.69 0.92
CA ALA A 183 -10.65 -6.03 1.38
C ALA A 183 -11.54 -7.11 0.76
N ASP A 184 -12.86 -6.88 0.69
CA ASP A 184 -13.83 -7.80 0.09
C ASP A 184 -13.56 -7.99 -1.41
N LEU A 185 -13.21 -6.92 -2.13
CA LEU A 185 -12.84 -6.99 -3.55
C LEU A 185 -11.54 -7.77 -3.77
N VAL A 186 -10.50 -7.48 -2.99
CA VAL A 186 -9.24 -8.25 -3.06
C VAL A 186 -9.50 -9.73 -2.79
N GLY A 187 -10.30 -10.06 -1.76
CA GLY A 187 -10.69 -11.44 -1.46
C GLY A 187 -11.43 -12.12 -2.61
N LEU A 188 -12.33 -11.40 -3.28
CA LEU A 188 -13.04 -11.89 -4.47
C LEU A 188 -12.08 -12.20 -5.62
N PHE A 189 -11.14 -11.29 -5.92
CA PHE A 189 -10.16 -11.50 -6.99
C PHE A 189 -9.24 -12.68 -6.69
N MET A 190 -8.75 -12.79 -5.46
CA MET A 190 -7.92 -13.94 -5.04
C MET A 190 -8.68 -15.27 -5.19
N LYS A 191 -9.94 -15.30 -4.78
CA LYS A 191 -10.79 -16.48 -4.96
C LYS A 191 -10.93 -16.87 -6.44
N ARG A 192 -11.20 -15.90 -7.32
CA ARG A 192 -11.36 -16.14 -8.76
C ARG A 192 -10.06 -16.57 -9.43
N ALA A 193 -8.92 -16.04 -8.99
CA ALA A 193 -7.61 -16.49 -9.45
C ALA A 193 -7.36 -17.97 -9.08
N HIS A 194 -7.67 -18.36 -7.84
CA HIS A 194 -7.55 -19.77 -7.42
C HIS A 194 -8.52 -20.72 -8.16
N GLU A 195 -9.67 -20.23 -8.59
CA GLU A 195 -10.63 -21.00 -9.40
C GLU A 195 -10.22 -21.09 -10.88
N GLY A 196 -9.06 -20.51 -11.28
CA GLY A 196 -8.56 -20.51 -12.66
C GLY A 196 -9.35 -19.60 -13.60
N ALA A 197 -10.20 -18.70 -13.07
CA ALA A 197 -10.95 -17.74 -13.86
C ALA A 197 -10.10 -16.51 -14.29
N ILE A 198 -8.88 -16.41 -13.78
CA ILE A 198 -7.89 -15.38 -14.09
C ILE A 198 -6.58 -16.12 -14.34
N GLU A 199 -6.05 -16.06 -15.57
CA GLU A 199 -4.74 -16.62 -15.88
C GLU A 199 -3.64 -15.73 -15.26
N ALA A 200 -2.62 -16.36 -14.67
CA ALA A 200 -1.52 -15.64 -14.01
C ALA A 200 -0.76 -14.72 -14.98
N THR A 201 -0.61 -15.15 -16.24
CA THR A 201 0.02 -14.39 -17.32
C THR A 201 -0.65 -13.05 -17.60
N ASP A 202 -1.94 -12.92 -17.31
CA ASP A 202 -2.71 -11.69 -17.55
C ASP A 202 -2.91 -10.85 -16.28
N ALA A 203 -2.48 -11.32 -15.12
CA ALA A 203 -2.76 -10.67 -13.84
C ALA A 203 -2.27 -9.21 -13.79
N ALA A 204 -1.06 -8.92 -14.27
CA ALA A 204 -0.53 -7.56 -14.31
C ALA A 204 -1.39 -6.63 -15.18
N SER A 205 -1.77 -7.08 -16.38
CA SER A 205 -2.63 -6.35 -17.31
C SER A 205 -4.02 -6.11 -16.73
N ILE A 206 -4.57 -7.09 -16.01
CA ILE A 206 -5.86 -6.98 -15.32
C ILE A 206 -5.79 -5.92 -14.23
N PHE A 207 -4.76 -5.91 -13.37
CA PHE A 207 -4.60 -4.90 -12.33
C PHE A 207 -4.40 -3.49 -12.90
N GLN A 208 -3.64 -3.37 -13.99
CA GLN A 208 -3.47 -2.10 -14.70
C GLN A 208 -4.80 -1.55 -15.22
N ALA A 209 -5.65 -2.39 -15.80
CA ALA A 209 -6.97 -2.00 -16.29
C ALA A 209 -7.99 -1.77 -15.16
N LEU A 210 -7.92 -2.54 -14.09
CA LEU A 210 -8.83 -2.43 -12.94
C LEU A 210 -8.67 -1.12 -12.17
N ARG A 211 -7.45 -0.57 -12.09
CA ARG A 211 -7.19 0.63 -11.29
C ARG A 211 -8.06 1.82 -11.70
N PRO A 212 -8.02 2.32 -12.95
CA PRO A 212 -8.87 3.43 -13.37
C PRO A 212 -10.35 3.06 -13.39
N THR A 213 -10.68 1.85 -13.87
CA THR A 213 -12.06 1.38 -13.99
C THR A 213 -12.71 1.16 -12.62
N GLY A 214 -11.96 0.62 -11.65
CA GLY A 214 -12.44 0.42 -10.29
C GLY A 214 -12.73 1.74 -9.57
N ILE A 215 -11.86 2.73 -9.72
CA ILE A 215 -12.09 4.08 -9.16
C ILE A 215 -13.32 4.71 -9.77
N GLU A 216 -13.50 4.62 -11.09
CA GLU A 216 -14.68 5.14 -11.80
C GLU A 216 -15.96 4.43 -11.35
N ALA A 217 -15.94 3.12 -11.20
CA ALA A 217 -17.07 2.35 -10.69
C ALA A 217 -17.46 2.78 -9.28
N VAL A 218 -16.48 2.95 -8.37
CA VAL A 218 -16.72 3.45 -7.00
C VAL A 218 -17.36 4.84 -7.04
N ARG A 219 -16.86 5.75 -7.86
CA ARG A 219 -17.43 7.09 -8.04
C ARG A 219 -18.90 7.05 -8.47
N VAL A 220 -19.23 6.22 -9.45
CA VAL A 220 -20.59 6.10 -9.97
C VAL A 220 -21.52 5.44 -8.94
N ILE A 221 -21.07 4.34 -8.32
CA ILE A 221 -21.87 3.61 -7.32
C ILE A 221 -22.13 4.51 -6.11
N PHE A 222 -21.10 5.16 -5.56
CA PHE A 222 -21.24 6.07 -4.43
C PHE A 222 -22.20 7.23 -4.75
N GLY A 223 -22.10 7.83 -5.94
CA GLY A 223 -23.02 8.89 -6.37
C GLY A 223 -24.47 8.41 -6.38
N ARG A 224 -24.73 7.24 -6.94
CA ARG A 224 -26.10 6.65 -6.98
C ARG A 224 -26.65 6.33 -5.59
N GLU A 225 -25.81 5.79 -4.70
CA GLU A 225 -26.23 5.50 -3.32
C GLU A 225 -26.50 6.78 -2.53
N MET A 226 -25.70 7.84 -2.74
CA MET A 226 -25.93 9.15 -2.15
C MET A 226 -27.27 9.75 -2.64
N GLU A 227 -27.54 9.72 -3.94
CA GLU A 227 -28.82 10.16 -4.49
C GLU A 227 -30.01 9.37 -3.92
N ARG A 228 -29.87 8.06 -3.75
CA ARG A 228 -30.89 7.20 -3.14
C ARG A 228 -31.14 7.59 -1.69
N ALA A 229 -30.08 7.80 -0.92
CA ALA A 229 -30.17 8.22 0.48
C ALA A 229 -30.85 9.59 0.64
N LEU A 230 -30.49 10.56 -0.24
CA LEU A 230 -31.10 11.89 -0.25
C LEU A 230 -32.59 11.85 -0.64
N ARG A 231 -32.95 11.06 -1.64
CA ARG A 231 -34.39 10.85 -2.00
C ARG A 231 -35.19 10.27 -0.84
N LYS A 232 -34.63 9.29 -0.11
CA LYS A 232 -35.25 8.73 1.08
C LYS A 232 -35.41 9.77 2.19
N LEU A 233 -34.42 10.63 2.40
CA LEU A 233 -34.48 11.72 3.36
C LEU A 233 -35.60 12.71 3.00
N LEU A 234 -35.69 13.13 1.73
CA LEU A 234 -36.73 14.03 1.25
C LEU A 234 -38.13 13.42 1.47
N GLY A 235 -38.33 12.14 1.12
CA GLY A 235 -39.60 11.44 1.31
C GLY A 235 -39.99 11.21 2.79
N SER A 236 -39.05 11.28 3.72
CA SER A 236 -39.30 11.07 5.16
C SER A 236 -39.86 12.30 5.89
N GLY A 237 -39.90 13.46 5.26
CA GLY A 237 -40.33 14.74 5.86
C GLY A 237 -39.30 15.31 6.87
N LYS A 238 -38.22 14.62 7.18
CA LYS A 238 -37.20 15.06 8.16
C LYS A 238 -36.50 16.36 7.77
N MET A 239 -36.50 16.70 6.46
CA MET A 239 -35.96 17.99 5.99
C MET A 239 -36.72 19.19 6.55
N ALA A 240 -38.01 19.06 6.84
CA ALA A 240 -38.82 20.15 7.39
C ALA A 240 -38.45 20.47 8.85
N THR A 241 -37.74 19.56 9.54
CA THR A 241 -37.30 19.73 10.93
C THR A 241 -35.87 20.24 11.07
N LEU A 242 -35.16 20.50 9.96
CA LEU A 242 -33.83 21.07 10.01
C LEU A 242 -33.90 22.48 10.62
N PRO A 243 -33.08 22.79 11.65
CA PRO A 243 -33.09 24.11 12.25
C PRO A 243 -32.62 25.14 11.20
N SER A 244 -33.50 26.06 10.82
CA SER A 244 -33.09 27.22 10.03
C SER A 244 -32.12 28.05 10.91
N LYS A 245 -30.85 28.12 10.54
CA LYS A 245 -29.91 29.06 11.16
C LYS A 245 -30.35 30.47 10.84
N VAL A 246 -31.27 31.02 11.62
CA VAL A 246 -31.47 32.46 11.68
C VAL A 246 -30.18 33.02 12.28
N ARG A 247 -29.34 33.63 11.45
CA ARG A 247 -28.19 34.45 11.89
C ARG A 247 -28.75 35.53 12.80
N LYS A 248 -28.68 35.36 14.11
CA LYS A 248 -28.78 36.46 15.04
C LYS A 248 -27.57 37.37 14.78
N ALA A 249 -27.79 38.44 14.02
CA ALA A 249 -26.85 39.54 13.91
C ALA A 249 -26.53 40.01 15.33
N LYS A 250 -25.28 39.83 15.79
CA LYS A 250 -24.80 40.44 17.02
C LYS A 250 -24.90 41.96 16.83
N LYS A 251 -25.94 42.57 17.44
CA LYS A 251 -25.98 44.01 17.65
C LYS A 251 -24.76 44.35 18.47
N LYS A 252 -23.81 45.13 17.89
CA LYS A 252 -22.77 45.80 18.65
C LYS A 252 -23.46 46.73 19.64
N PRO A 253 -23.10 46.71 20.94
CA PRO A 253 -23.48 47.79 21.86
C PRO A 253 -22.74 49.07 21.47
N ARG A 254 -23.45 50.19 21.55
CA ARG A 254 -22.91 51.54 21.38
C ARG A 254 -22.01 51.90 22.56
#